data_2086b6a51782b6e434fb19f411547a24
#
_entry.id   2086b6a51782b6e434fb19f411547a24
#
_cell.length_a   1.000
_cell.length_b   1.000
_cell.length_c   1.000
_cell.angle_alpha   90.00
_cell.angle_beta   90.00
_cell.angle_gamma   90.00
#
_symmetry.space_group_name_H-M   'P 1'
#
loop_
_entity.id
_entity.type
_entity.pdbx_description
1 polymer ?
#
loop_
_entity_poly.entity_id
_entity_poly.type
_entity_poly.pdbx_seq_one_letter_code
_entity_poly.pdbx_strand_id
1 'polypeptide(L)'
;GINEAGAISSFIAAGVSYSTHGIKMIPFYIYYSMFGFQRVWDFIWAAGDMRARGFLLGGTAGRTTLNGEGLQHQDGHSHLAAAATPNIKAYDLAYAYEIAIVIHRGMKEMCQDDKDVIYYLTLENENYVHPPAPEGVADDIIKGLYKIRSTEKPIIRLFGSGPIMGEVIAAAELLKKDWDIEPGIWNVTSFSELRRD
;
A
#
# COMPACT_ATOMS: atom_id res chain seq x y z
N GLY A 1 16.17 6.66 -18.94
CA GLY A 1 17.33 6.24 -18.15
C GLY A 1 16.94 5.95 -16.72
N ILE A 2 17.76 5.21 -16.02
CA ILE A 2 17.56 4.90 -14.61
C ILE A 2 18.13 6.08 -13.81
N ASN A 3 17.27 7.00 -13.40
CA ASN A 3 17.64 8.17 -12.59
C ASN A 3 16.49 8.48 -11.62
N GLU A 4 16.56 7.91 -10.44
CA GLU A 4 15.53 8.08 -9.41
C GLU A 4 15.40 9.54 -8.97
N ALA A 5 16.52 10.28 -8.87
CA ALA A 5 16.49 11.69 -8.49
C ALA A 5 15.77 12.56 -9.55
N GLY A 6 16.01 12.31 -10.84
CA GLY A 6 15.30 12.98 -11.92
C GLY A 6 13.81 12.63 -11.97
N ALA A 7 13.49 11.36 -11.74
CA ALA A 7 12.10 10.90 -11.74
C ALA A 7 11.29 11.51 -10.57
N ILE A 8 11.83 11.50 -9.35
CA ILE A 8 11.16 12.11 -8.19
C ILE A 8 11.06 13.64 -8.31
N SER A 9 12.06 14.29 -8.93
CA SER A 9 11.98 15.72 -9.22
C SER A 9 10.83 16.05 -10.18
N SER A 10 10.62 15.22 -11.19
CA SER A 10 9.46 15.34 -12.09
C SER A 10 8.13 15.10 -11.37
N PHE A 11 8.11 14.12 -10.45
CA PHE A 11 6.96 13.86 -9.58
C PHE A 11 6.63 15.10 -8.73
N ILE A 12 7.64 15.72 -8.10
CA ILE A 12 7.45 16.92 -7.28
C ILE A 12 6.90 18.05 -8.13
N ALA A 13 7.52 18.33 -9.29
CA ALA A 13 7.09 19.40 -10.18
C ALA A 13 5.63 19.25 -10.62
N ALA A 14 5.21 18.03 -10.99
CA ALA A 14 3.82 17.74 -11.31
C ALA A 14 2.92 17.84 -10.07
N GLY A 15 3.34 17.28 -8.93
CA GLY A 15 2.56 17.24 -7.69
C GLY A 15 2.29 18.60 -7.06
N VAL A 16 3.11 19.64 -7.37
CA VAL A 16 2.90 21.03 -6.91
C VAL A 16 2.29 21.94 -7.98
N SER A 17 1.98 21.43 -9.16
CA SER A 17 1.48 22.23 -10.29
C SER A 17 0.18 22.97 -9.98
N TYR A 18 -0.64 22.46 -9.07
CA TYR A 18 -1.86 23.11 -8.61
C TYR A 18 -1.59 24.48 -7.97
N SER A 19 -0.48 24.63 -7.25
CA SER A 19 -0.10 25.89 -6.58
C SER A 19 0.74 26.80 -7.47
N THR A 20 1.57 26.24 -8.36
CA THR A 20 2.49 27.00 -9.21
C THR A 20 1.86 27.47 -10.52
N HIS A 21 0.92 26.70 -11.06
CA HIS A 21 0.30 26.94 -12.37
C HIS A 21 -1.23 26.90 -12.36
N GLY A 22 -1.86 26.64 -11.21
CA GLY A 22 -3.31 26.51 -11.12
C GLY A 22 -3.86 25.26 -11.81
N ILE A 23 -3.02 24.28 -12.14
CA ILE A 23 -3.38 23.06 -12.85
C ILE A 23 -3.18 21.87 -11.92
N LYS A 24 -4.25 21.13 -11.59
CA LYS A 24 -4.16 19.93 -10.77
C LYS A 24 -3.60 18.77 -11.59
N MET A 25 -2.37 18.36 -11.31
CA MET A 25 -1.77 17.12 -11.83
C MET A 25 -1.54 16.17 -10.67
N ILE A 26 -1.85 14.90 -10.87
CA ILE A 26 -1.61 13.84 -9.89
C ILE A 26 -0.62 12.84 -10.49
N PRO A 27 0.67 12.99 -10.21
CA PRO A 27 1.70 12.10 -10.72
C PRO A 27 1.66 10.73 -10.05
N PHE A 28 2.04 9.70 -10.83
CA PHE A 28 2.33 8.36 -10.37
C PHE A 28 3.80 8.09 -10.61
N TYR A 29 4.55 7.80 -9.56
CA TYR A 29 5.95 7.41 -9.68
C TYR A 29 6.13 5.96 -9.25
N ILE A 30 6.56 5.11 -10.18
CA ILE A 30 6.76 3.68 -9.98
C ILE A 30 8.25 3.41 -9.81
N TYR A 31 8.62 2.68 -8.77
CA TYR A 31 9.99 2.26 -8.49
C TYR A 31 9.99 0.88 -7.80
N TYR A 32 11.14 0.24 -7.70
CA TYR A 32 11.28 -0.93 -6.86
C TYR A 32 11.11 -0.55 -5.38
N SER A 33 10.17 -1.19 -4.70
CA SER A 33 9.82 -0.86 -3.30
C SER A 33 11.02 -0.87 -2.37
N MET A 34 11.92 -1.84 -2.54
CA MET A 34 13.15 -1.98 -1.77
C MET A 34 14.07 -0.76 -1.87
N PHE A 35 14.15 -0.14 -3.05
CA PHE A 35 15.15 0.90 -3.32
C PHE A 35 14.63 2.32 -3.29
N GLY A 36 13.31 2.53 -3.46
CA GLY A 36 12.75 3.87 -3.61
C GLY A 36 13.09 4.79 -2.46
N PHE A 37 12.62 4.49 -1.26
CA PHE A 37 12.91 5.31 -0.08
C PHE A 37 14.41 5.38 0.23
N GLN A 38 15.18 4.33 0.02
CA GLN A 38 16.61 4.34 0.24
C GLN A 38 17.36 5.36 -0.62
N ARG A 39 16.90 5.55 -1.88
CA ARG A 39 17.60 6.39 -2.86
C ARG A 39 17.07 7.80 -2.97
N VAL A 40 15.81 8.04 -2.64
CA VAL A 40 15.13 9.33 -2.86
C VAL A 40 14.34 9.84 -1.65
N TRP A 41 14.60 9.32 -0.46
CA TRP A 41 13.83 9.69 0.73
C TRP A 41 13.94 11.19 1.05
N ASP A 42 15.11 11.80 0.86
CA ASP A 42 15.27 13.25 1.03
C ASP A 42 14.37 14.05 0.09
N PHE A 43 14.22 13.59 -1.15
CA PHE A 43 13.29 14.19 -2.11
C PHE A 43 11.82 13.96 -1.72
N ILE A 44 11.51 12.83 -1.11
CA ILE A 44 10.15 12.55 -0.60
C ILE A 44 9.83 13.50 0.57
N TRP A 45 10.79 13.76 1.45
CA TRP A 45 10.66 14.79 2.48
C TRP A 45 10.45 16.18 1.87
N ALA A 46 11.25 16.54 0.86
CA ALA A 46 11.10 17.80 0.15
C ALA A 46 9.72 17.89 -0.54
N ALA A 47 9.21 16.79 -1.12
CA ALA A 47 7.87 16.72 -1.66
C ALA A 47 6.81 17.03 -0.59
N GLY A 48 7.00 16.52 0.63
CA GLY A 48 6.14 16.82 1.78
C GLY A 48 6.15 18.29 2.15
N ASP A 49 7.32 18.88 2.30
CA ASP A 49 7.49 20.32 2.61
C ASP A 49 6.87 21.22 1.54
N MET A 50 6.98 20.82 0.28
CA MET A 50 6.40 21.53 -0.87
C MET A 50 4.90 21.25 -1.05
N ARG A 51 4.30 20.40 -0.22
CA ARG A 51 2.89 19.97 -0.29
C ARG A 51 2.53 19.32 -1.63
N ALA A 52 3.44 18.54 -2.18
CA ALA A 52 3.18 17.78 -3.40
C ALA A 52 2.08 16.72 -3.17
N ARG A 53 1.31 16.47 -4.22
CA ARG A 53 0.22 15.47 -4.24
C ARG A 53 0.58 14.40 -5.25
N GLY A 54 0.26 13.14 -4.98
CA GLY A 54 0.51 12.06 -5.94
C GLY A 54 0.61 10.68 -5.31
N PHE A 55 0.97 9.71 -6.14
CA PHE A 55 1.11 8.31 -5.77
C PHE A 55 2.54 7.82 -5.99
N LEU A 56 3.13 7.25 -4.95
CA LEU A 56 4.37 6.49 -5.02
C LEU A 56 4.00 5.01 -5.05
N LEU A 57 4.43 4.30 -6.08
CA LEU A 57 4.11 2.89 -6.27
C LEU A 57 5.40 2.06 -6.13
N GLY A 58 5.52 1.35 -5.01
CA GLY A 58 6.62 0.45 -4.74
C GLY A 58 6.38 -0.91 -5.38
N GLY A 59 6.83 -1.08 -6.62
CA GLY A 59 6.70 -2.32 -7.36
C GLY A 59 7.64 -3.40 -6.87
N THR A 60 7.34 -4.66 -7.25
CA THR A 60 8.14 -5.84 -6.90
C THR A 60 8.30 -6.02 -5.38
N ALA A 61 7.20 -5.80 -4.64
CA ALA A 61 7.20 -5.76 -3.17
C ALA A 61 7.03 -7.13 -2.52
N GLY A 62 6.88 -8.20 -3.30
CA GLY A 62 6.65 -9.55 -2.80
C GLY A 62 7.77 -10.08 -1.94
N ARG A 63 7.51 -10.28 -0.65
CA ARG A 63 8.51 -10.75 0.33
C ARG A 63 8.89 -12.21 0.15
N THR A 64 7.91 -13.05 -0.19
CA THR A 64 8.06 -14.50 -0.30
C THR A 64 8.11 -14.99 -1.75
N THR A 65 7.82 -14.13 -2.71
CA THR A 65 7.54 -14.47 -4.10
C THR A 65 8.65 -14.09 -5.07
N LEU A 66 9.73 -13.45 -4.56
CA LEU A 66 10.88 -12.98 -5.34
C LEU A 66 12.06 -13.96 -5.34
N ASN A 67 11.80 -15.24 -5.56
CA ASN A 67 12.80 -16.29 -5.40
C ASN A 67 14.00 -16.21 -6.36
N GLY A 68 13.84 -15.55 -7.50
CA GLY A 68 14.89 -15.42 -8.51
C GLY A 68 15.73 -14.15 -8.41
N GLU A 69 15.37 -13.19 -7.57
CA GLU A 69 15.93 -11.85 -7.59
C GLU A 69 16.87 -11.53 -6.41
N GLY A 70 17.04 -12.46 -5.47
CA GLY A 70 17.90 -12.29 -4.30
C GLY A 70 17.33 -11.42 -3.19
N LEU A 71 17.97 -11.45 -2.03
CA LEU A 71 17.52 -10.77 -0.82
C LEU A 71 17.40 -9.26 -0.95
N GLN A 72 18.22 -8.63 -1.79
CA GLN A 72 18.20 -7.17 -1.98
C GLN A 72 16.90 -6.65 -2.62
N HIS A 73 16.09 -7.50 -3.22
CA HIS A 73 14.78 -7.14 -3.77
C HIS A 73 13.61 -7.43 -2.82
N GLN A 74 13.85 -8.19 -1.75
CA GLN A 74 12.82 -8.53 -0.78
C GLN A 74 12.58 -7.36 0.17
N ASP A 75 11.52 -6.61 -0.07
CA ASP A 75 11.16 -5.46 0.75
C ASP A 75 10.49 -5.90 2.06
N GLY A 76 11.05 -5.48 3.18
CA GLY A 76 10.47 -5.67 4.52
C GLY A 76 10.45 -4.38 5.34
N HIS A 77 10.88 -3.24 4.79
CA HIS A 77 11.13 -2.02 5.56
C HIS A 77 10.68 -0.70 4.91
N SER A 78 10.26 -0.70 3.64
CA SER A 78 9.83 0.53 2.97
C SER A 78 8.65 1.20 3.69
N HIS A 79 7.74 0.41 4.26
CA HIS A 79 6.63 0.91 5.07
C HIS A 79 7.07 1.60 6.37
N LEU A 80 8.21 1.23 6.96
CA LEU A 80 8.77 1.93 8.12
C LEU A 80 9.22 3.33 7.74
N ALA A 81 9.89 3.48 6.59
CA ALA A 81 10.29 4.77 6.06
C ALA A 81 9.07 5.64 5.69
N ALA A 82 8.07 5.05 5.02
CA ALA A 82 6.82 5.72 4.70
C ALA A 82 6.07 6.19 5.96
N ALA A 83 5.98 5.36 6.99
CA ALA A 83 5.32 5.68 8.25
C ALA A 83 6.02 6.81 9.03
N ALA A 84 7.34 7.00 8.82
CA ALA A 84 8.09 8.11 9.43
C ALA A 84 7.87 9.44 8.72
N THR A 85 7.32 9.45 7.50
CA THR A 85 7.09 10.66 6.70
C THR A 85 5.65 11.16 6.93
N PRO A 86 5.45 12.37 7.51
CA PRO A 86 4.16 12.76 8.11
C PRO A 86 2.96 12.83 7.15
N ASN A 87 3.19 13.22 5.90
CA ASN A 87 2.14 13.42 4.90
C ASN A 87 1.94 12.21 3.97
N ILE A 88 2.55 11.07 4.28
CA ILE A 88 2.37 9.83 3.52
C ILE A 88 1.32 8.95 4.18
N LYS A 89 0.38 8.46 3.36
CA LYS A 89 -0.52 7.36 3.67
C LYS A 89 0.01 6.11 2.98
N ALA A 90 0.42 5.11 3.76
CA ALA A 90 1.08 3.91 3.24
C ALA A 90 0.18 2.69 3.32
N TYR A 91 0.07 1.96 2.22
CA TYR A 91 -0.79 0.78 2.07
C TYR A 91 -0.01 -0.41 1.51
N ASP A 92 -0.18 -1.58 2.13
CA ASP A 92 0.36 -2.88 1.71
C ASP A 92 -0.81 -3.78 1.30
N LEU A 93 -1.15 -3.76 0.02
CA LEU A 93 -2.40 -4.27 -0.52
C LEU A 93 -2.24 -5.67 -1.12
N ALA A 94 -3.17 -6.57 -0.81
CA ALA A 94 -3.17 -7.94 -1.31
C ALA A 94 -3.94 -8.10 -2.62
N TYR A 95 -4.98 -7.30 -2.85
CA TYR A 95 -5.92 -7.54 -3.95
C TYR A 95 -6.14 -6.31 -4.82
N ALA A 96 -6.43 -6.53 -6.11
CA ALA A 96 -6.65 -5.46 -7.09
C ALA A 96 -7.79 -4.51 -6.73
N TYR A 97 -8.87 -5.01 -6.10
CA TYR A 97 -9.96 -4.14 -5.66
C TYR A 97 -9.55 -3.18 -4.55
N GLU A 98 -8.61 -3.57 -3.68
CA GLU A 98 -8.07 -2.69 -2.65
C GLU A 98 -7.27 -1.55 -3.28
N ILE A 99 -6.42 -1.88 -4.27
CA ILE A 99 -5.66 -0.89 -5.04
C ILE A 99 -6.61 0.13 -5.67
N ALA A 100 -7.67 -0.35 -6.33
CA ALA A 100 -8.67 0.52 -6.97
C ALA A 100 -9.36 1.45 -5.95
N ILE A 101 -9.76 0.91 -4.78
CA ILE A 101 -10.42 1.68 -3.71
C ILE A 101 -9.47 2.75 -3.16
N VAL A 102 -8.20 2.39 -2.89
CA VAL A 102 -7.21 3.33 -2.32
C VAL A 102 -6.86 4.42 -3.33
N ILE A 103 -6.64 4.08 -4.60
CA ILE A 103 -6.38 5.08 -5.66
C ILE A 103 -7.59 6.00 -5.81
N HIS A 104 -8.80 5.46 -5.88
CA HIS A 104 -10.02 6.28 -5.98
C HIS A 104 -10.16 7.24 -4.78
N ARG A 105 -9.92 6.78 -3.56
CA ARG A 105 -9.93 7.63 -2.36
C ARG A 105 -8.84 8.71 -2.43
N GLY A 106 -7.62 8.37 -2.82
CA GLY A 106 -6.52 9.33 -2.97
C GLY A 106 -6.81 10.38 -4.03
N MET A 107 -7.34 9.98 -5.18
CA MET A 107 -7.77 10.93 -6.22
C MET A 107 -8.84 11.89 -5.71
N LYS A 108 -9.84 11.39 -4.97
CA LYS A 108 -10.85 12.24 -4.34
C LYS A 108 -10.22 13.23 -3.36
N GLU A 109 -9.39 12.76 -2.44
CA GLU A 109 -8.75 13.62 -1.43
C GLU A 109 -7.90 14.72 -2.07
N MET A 110 -7.11 14.40 -3.10
CA MET A 110 -6.22 15.37 -3.75
C MET A 110 -6.92 16.30 -4.73
N CYS A 111 -7.93 15.81 -5.49
CA CYS A 111 -8.57 16.60 -6.54
C CYS A 111 -9.82 17.33 -6.09
N GLN A 112 -10.62 16.75 -5.17
CA GLN A 112 -11.90 17.32 -4.72
C GLN A 112 -11.79 17.97 -3.36
N ASP A 113 -11.12 17.30 -2.41
CA ASP A 113 -11.01 17.76 -1.03
C ASP A 113 -9.76 18.63 -0.79
N ASP A 114 -8.93 18.86 -1.83
CA ASP A 114 -7.70 19.67 -1.84
C ASP A 114 -6.68 19.32 -0.74
N LYS A 115 -6.61 18.05 -0.35
CA LYS A 115 -5.67 17.60 0.67
C LYS A 115 -4.26 17.45 0.12
N ASP A 116 -3.28 17.93 0.87
CA ASP A 116 -1.86 17.82 0.57
C ASP A 116 -1.33 16.50 1.15
N VAL A 117 -1.45 15.42 0.36
CA VAL A 117 -1.12 14.07 0.78
C VAL A 117 -0.45 13.29 -0.35
N ILE A 118 0.48 12.41 0.01
CA ILE A 118 1.10 11.45 -0.89
C ILE A 118 0.66 10.05 -0.45
N TYR A 119 0.21 9.25 -1.40
CA TYR A 119 -0.11 7.84 -1.17
C TYR A 119 1.08 6.98 -1.57
N TYR A 120 1.48 6.06 -0.71
CA TYR A 120 2.45 5.03 -1.00
C TYR A 120 1.78 3.65 -0.99
N LEU A 121 1.87 2.93 -2.11
CA LEU A 121 1.31 1.60 -2.25
C LEU A 121 2.42 0.61 -2.64
N THR A 122 2.52 -0.50 -1.92
CA THR A 122 3.31 -1.64 -2.39
C THR A 122 2.50 -2.43 -3.41
N LEU A 123 3.17 -2.85 -4.50
CA LEU A 123 2.60 -3.62 -5.59
C LEU A 123 3.40 -4.91 -5.77
N GLU A 124 2.67 -6.01 -5.82
CA GLU A 124 3.24 -7.34 -6.00
C GLU A 124 3.57 -7.63 -7.47
N ASN A 125 4.50 -8.57 -7.71
CA ASN A 125 4.77 -9.10 -9.05
C ASN A 125 4.44 -10.59 -9.18
N GLU A 126 3.66 -11.12 -8.27
CA GLU A 126 3.13 -12.47 -8.33
C GLU A 126 1.72 -12.50 -8.89
N ASN A 127 1.44 -13.50 -9.74
CA ASN A 127 0.11 -13.72 -10.29
C ASN A 127 -0.67 -14.71 -9.41
N TYR A 128 -1.77 -14.28 -8.82
CA TYR A 128 -2.71 -15.12 -8.11
C TYR A 128 -4.15 -14.69 -8.37
N VAL A 129 -5.09 -15.57 -8.06
CA VAL A 129 -6.52 -15.30 -8.27
C VAL A 129 -6.99 -14.25 -7.26
N HIS A 130 -7.54 -13.16 -7.78
CA HIS A 130 -8.14 -12.11 -6.96
C HIS A 130 -9.62 -12.41 -6.72
N PRO A 131 -10.08 -12.50 -5.47
CA PRO A 131 -11.50 -12.65 -5.18
C PRO A 131 -12.26 -11.36 -5.50
N PRO A 132 -13.60 -11.43 -5.66
CA PRO A 132 -14.42 -10.23 -5.71
C PRO A 132 -14.33 -9.45 -4.40
N ALA A 133 -14.48 -8.13 -4.49
CA ALA A 133 -14.53 -7.28 -3.29
C ALA A 133 -15.74 -7.66 -2.42
N PRO A 134 -15.57 -7.87 -1.11
CA PRO A 134 -16.71 -8.00 -0.22
C PRO A 134 -17.54 -6.70 -0.20
N GLU A 135 -18.84 -6.82 0.06
CA GLU A 135 -19.71 -5.64 0.12
C GLU A 135 -19.39 -4.77 1.37
N GLY A 136 -19.40 -3.46 1.19
CA GLY A 136 -19.31 -2.49 2.28
C GLY A 136 -17.92 -2.30 2.91
N VAL A 137 -16.87 -2.95 2.39
CA VAL A 137 -15.52 -2.92 2.99
C VAL A 137 -14.66 -1.71 2.61
N ALA A 138 -15.13 -0.84 1.72
CA ALA A 138 -14.30 0.23 1.17
C ALA A 138 -13.72 1.17 2.24
N ASP A 139 -14.53 1.59 3.20
CA ASP A 139 -14.05 2.48 4.28
C ASP A 139 -13.11 1.76 5.25
N ASP A 140 -13.33 0.48 5.51
CA ASP A 140 -12.48 -0.34 6.38
C ASP A 140 -11.10 -0.57 5.71
N ILE A 141 -11.06 -0.79 4.40
CA ILE A 141 -9.80 -0.85 3.61
C ILE A 141 -9.01 0.45 3.78
N ILE A 142 -9.68 1.60 3.70
CA ILE A 142 -9.04 2.91 3.86
C ILE A 142 -8.54 3.15 5.29
N LYS A 143 -9.27 2.67 6.30
CA LYS A 143 -8.85 2.74 7.71
C LYS A 143 -7.71 1.79 8.06
N GLY A 144 -7.43 0.81 7.20
CA GLY A 144 -6.25 -0.04 7.31
C GLY A 144 -6.49 -1.48 7.73
N LEU A 145 -7.73 -1.89 7.99
CA LEU A 145 -8.06 -3.26 8.40
C LEU A 145 -9.50 -3.62 8.03
N TYR A 146 -9.68 -4.74 7.35
CA TYR A 146 -11.01 -5.27 7.10
C TYR A 146 -11.07 -6.79 7.26
N LYS A 147 -12.26 -7.30 7.52
CA LYS A 147 -12.50 -8.73 7.71
C LYS A 147 -12.78 -9.40 6.35
N ILE A 148 -12.02 -10.44 6.05
CA ILE A 148 -12.23 -11.28 4.86
C ILE A 148 -13.26 -12.38 5.15
N ARG A 149 -13.06 -13.12 6.26
CA ARG A 149 -13.90 -14.25 6.66
C ARG A 149 -13.92 -14.39 8.18
N SER A 150 -15.06 -14.67 8.75
CA SER A 150 -15.15 -15.03 10.19
C SER A 150 -16.44 -15.76 10.49
N THR A 151 -16.38 -16.66 11.47
CA THR A 151 -17.53 -17.13 12.24
C THR A 151 -18.00 -16.06 13.23
N GLU A 152 -19.14 -16.25 13.89
CA GLU A 152 -19.64 -15.27 14.87
C GLU A 152 -18.66 -15.04 16.05
N LYS A 153 -18.00 -16.10 16.53
CA LYS A 153 -17.07 -16.05 17.67
C LYS A 153 -15.82 -16.89 17.40
N PRO A 154 -14.91 -16.43 16.55
CA PRO A 154 -13.72 -17.20 16.25
C PRO A 154 -12.81 -17.30 17.48
N ILE A 155 -12.34 -18.53 17.78
CA ILE A 155 -11.36 -18.79 18.85
C ILE A 155 -10.00 -18.19 18.49
N ILE A 156 -9.65 -18.23 17.19
CA ILE A 156 -8.40 -17.71 16.63
C ILE A 156 -8.71 -16.63 15.59
N ARG A 157 -7.91 -15.58 15.58
CA ARG A 157 -7.92 -14.55 14.54
C ARG A 157 -6.57 -14.50 13.87
N LEU A 158 -6.56 -14.61 12.55
CA LEU A 158 -5.36 -14.51 11.71
C LEU A 158 -5.36 -13.16 11.00
N PHE A 159 -4.20 -12.53 10.98
CA PHE A 159 -3.99 -11.24 10.32
C PHE A 159 -2.89 -11.40 9.28
N GLY A 160 -3.08 -10.84 8.10
CA GLY A 160 -2.08 -10.76 7.04
C GLY A 160 -2.07 -9.41 6.38
N SER A 161 -1.07 -9.16 5.54
CA SER A 161 -0.89 -7.93 4.77
C SER A 161 -0.19 -8.26 3.46
N GLY A 162 -0.56 -7.60 2.38
CA GLY A 162 0.07 -7.78 1.07
C GLY A 162 0.16 -9.25 0.64
N PRO A 163 1.31 -9.72 0.12
CA PRO A 163 1.46 -11.07 -0.42
C PRO A 163 1.29 -12.17 0.64
N ILE A 164 1.45 -11.85 1.93
CA ILE A 164 1.32 -12.82 3.03
C ILE A 164 -0.14 -13.29 3.22
N MET A 165 -1.12 -12.58 2.63
CA MET A 165 -2.51 -13.01 2.73
C MET A 165 -2.77 -14.40 2.14
N GLY A 166 -2.05 -14.79 1.09
CA GLY A 166 -2.11 -16.14 0.55
C GLY A 166 -1.73 -17.20 1.59
N GLU A 167 -0.67 -16.97 2.33
CA GLU A 167 -0.18 -17.87 3.39
C GLU A 167 -1.15 -17.90 4.59
N VAL A 168 -1.75 -16.78 4.93
CA VAL A 168 -2.76 -16.71 6.00
C VAL A 168 -4.00 -17.54 5.65
N ILE A 169 -4.45 -17.48 4.40
CA ILE A 169 -5.57 -18.29 3.92
C ILE A 169 -5.21 -19.78 3.95
N ALA A 170 -4.02 -20.15 3.46
CA ALA A 170 -3.54 -21.52 3.51
C ALA A 170 -3.43 -22.06 4.97
N ALA A 171 -2.93 -21.24 5.88
CA ALA A 171 -2.88 -21.60 7.31
C ALA A 171 -4.28 -21.79 7.89
N ALA A 172 -5.27 -20.99 7.50
CA ALA A 172 -6.64 -21.15 7.94
C ALA A 172 -7.27 -22.47 7.45
N GLU A 173 -6.99 -22.87 6.20
CA GLU A 173 -7.43 -24.17 5.67
C GLU A 173 -6.79 -25.36 6.41
N LEU A 174 -5.49 -25.26 6.77
CA LEU A 174 -4.82 -26.28 7.58
C LEU A 174 -5.42 -26.38 8.99
N LEU A 175 -5.69 -25.26 9.66
CA LEU A 175 -6.35 -25.23 10.96
C LEU A 175 -7.71 -25.90 10.91
N LYS A 176 -8.49 -25.64 9.87
CA LYS A 176 -9.80 -26.29 9.69
C LYS A 176 -9.66 -27.78 9.44
N LYS A 177 -8.73 -28.18 8.55
CA LYS A 177 -8.53 -29.57 8.16
C LYS A 177 -8.01 -30.43 9.31
N ASP A 178 -6.99 -29.97 10.03
CA ASP A 178 -6.22 -30.81 10.95
C ASP A 178 -6.73 -30.71 12.38
N TRP A 179 -7.40 -29.64 12.76
CA TRP A 179 -7.89 -29.39 14.12
C TRP A 179 -9.38 -29.01 14.21
N ASP A 180 -10.09 -28.96 13.10
CA ASP A 180 -11.50 -28.50 13.04
C ASP A 180 -11.72 -27.08 13.64
N ILE A 181 -10.66 -26.24 13.55
CA ILE A 181 -10.70 -24.84 13.99
C ILE A 181 -10.96 -23.93 12.80
N GLU A 182 -12.03 -23.16 12.85
CA GLU A 182 -12.33 -22.15 11.83
C GLU A 182 -11.94 -20.75 12.35
N PRO A 183 -10.80 -20.19 11.86
CA PRO A 183 -10.32 -18.90 12.31
C PRO A 183 -11.08 -17.74 11.64
N GLY A 184 -11.11 -16.59 12.30
CA GLY A 184 -11.40 -15.32 11.64
C GLY A 184 -10.18 -14.85 10.85
N ILE A 185 -10.38 -14.36 9.62
CA ILE A 185 -9.31 -13.87 8.74
C ILE A 185 -9.51 -12.39 8.48
N TRP A 186 -8.44 -11.62 8.71
CA TRP A 186 -8.41 -10.17 8.57
C TRP A 186 -7.24 -9.76 7.69
N ASN A 187 -7.50 -8.81 6.77
CA ASN A 187 -6.45 -8.19 5.97
C ASN A 187 -6.10 -6.82 6.53
N VAL A 188 -4.83 -6.62 6.85
CA VAL A 188 -4.27 -5.34 7.28
C VAL A 188 -3.76 -4.61 6.04
N THR A 189 -4.50 -3.64 5.57
CA THR A 189 -4.15 -2.86 4.38
C THR A 189 -3.23 -1.68 4.68
N SER A 190 -3.23 -1.18 5.93
CA SER A 190 -2.36 -0.07 6.33
C SER A 190 -2.10 -0.03 7.83
N PHE A 191 -0.87 -0.27 8.22
CA PHE A 191 -0.45 -0.11 9.63
C PHE A 191 -0.38 1.36 10.05
N SER A 192 -0.05 2.25 9.12
CA SER A 192 0.05 3.69 9.42
C SER A 192 -1.31 4.33 9.65
N GLU A 193 -2.32 3.96 8.87
CA GLU A 193 -3.68 4.49 9.05
C GLU A 193 -4.33 3.91 10.32
N LEU A 194 -4.13 2.62 10.62
CA LEU A 194 -4.57 2.04 11.91
C LEU A 194 -3.99 2.74 13.15
N ARG A 195 -2.76 3.26 13.03
CA ARG A 195 -2.16 4.03 14.12
C ARG A 195 -2.76 5.43 14.27
N ARG A 196 -3.25 6.00 13.17
CA ARG A 196 -3.81 7.36 13.14
C ARG A 196 -5.28 7.43 13.53
N ASP A 197 -6.01 6.30 13.37
CA ASP A 197 -7.42 6.15 13.78
C ASP A 197 -7.51 5.99 15.30
#